data_9e6a1c7da256c92ccf285ebcd899e6d9
#
_entry.id   9e6a1c7da256c92ccf285ebcd899e6d9
#
_cell.length_a   1.000
_cell.length_b   1.000
_cell.length_c   1.000
_cell.angle_alpha   90.00
_cell.angle_beta   90.00
_cell.angle_gamma   90.00
#
_symmetry.space_group_name_H-M   'P 1'
#
loop_
_entity.id
_entity.type
_entity.pdbx_description
1 polymer ?
#
loop_
_entity_poly.entity_id
_entity_poly.type
_entity_poly.pdbx_seq_one_letter_code
_entity_poly.pdbx_strand_id
1 'polypeptide(L)'
;IMGGEASGCTPDTTDVFLESAYWDPITIAATGRAMKINSDARYRFERGVDPAFTLPGLELATQMILDLCGGEAGTVVQDGAPIDQTRSYQLNPARVVSLVGMEIPEATQRTTLEALGFTLNGNAVTPPSWRPDILGDADLIEEVARIASLTKLQGAPMARSLPGVPKPILTPLQTRERTARRTIAALGYNECVTYSFIDARSAALFGGGTEAVRVENPISSEMTHLRPDLLPGLLAAAARNQARGFMDLALF
;
A
#
# COMPACT_ATOMS: atom_id res chain seq x y z
N ILE A 1 2.65 -20.45 0.97
CA ILE A 1 2.81 -21.09 2.28
C ILE A 1 4.30 -21.30 2.51
N MET A 2 4.75 -21.38 3.74
CA MET A 2 6.16 -21.51 4.09
C MET A 2 6.57 -22.98 4.17
N GLY A 3 7.83 -23.27 3.84
CA GLY A 3 8.42 -24.59 4.06
C GLY A 3 8.59 -24.92 5.56
N GLY A 4 8.86 -26.19 5.87
CA GLY A 4 9.11 -26.62 7.24
C GLY A 4 10.53 -26.33 7.70
N GLU A 5 10.72 -26.17 9.00
CA GLU A 5 12.04 -25.95 9.62
C GLU A 5 13.04 -27.07 9.28
N ALA A 6 12.56 -28.32 9.32
CA ALA A 6 13.39 -29.50 9.05
C ALA A 6 13.82 -29.65 7.58
N SER A 7 13.17 -28.96 6.65
CA SER A 7 13.51 -28.95 5.22
C SER A 7 14.20 -27.67 4.76
N GLY A 8 14.52 -26.77 5.68
CA GLY A 8 15.27 -25.55 5.40
C GLY A 8 16.75 -25.83 5.08
N CYS A 9 17.35 -24.93 4.31
CA CYS A 9 18.80 -25.03 4.00
C CYS A 9 19.64 -24.77 5.24
N THR A 10 20.75 -25.51 5.36
CA THR A 10 21.78 -25.37 6.38
C THR A 10 23.14 -25.10 5.71
N PRO A 11 24.20 -24.75 6.45
CA PRO A 11 25.54 -24.61 5.88
C PRO A 11 26.08 -25.88 5.19
N ASP A 12 25.56 -27.06 5.55
CA ASP A 12 25.97 -28.36 5.01
C ASP A 12 25.07 -28.85 3.87
N THR A 13 24.08 -28.05 3.43
CA THR A 13 23.16 -28.42 2.35
C THR A 13 23.90 -28.44 1.01
N THR A 14 23.87 -29.60 0.34
CA THR A 14 24.48 -29.82 -0.98
C THR A 14 23.47 -29.94 -2.10
N ASP A 15 22.25 -30.36 -1.77
CA ASP A 15 21.18 -30.57 -2.73
C ASP A 15 19.98 -29.70 -2.36
N VAL A 16 19.43 -28.98 -3.33
CA VAL A 16 18.29 -28.09 -3.11
C VAL A 16 17.16 -28.43 -4.08
N PHE A 17 15.94 -28.33 -3.58
CA PHE A 17 14.73 -28.40 -4.38
C PHE A 17 14.17 -26.99 -4.55
N LEU A 18 14.03 -26.55 -5.80
CA LEU A 18 13.46 -25.26 -6.15
C LEU A 18 11.98 -25.44 -6.55
N GLU A 19 11.12 -24.65 -5.95
CA GLU A 19 9.71 -24.54 -6.31
C GLU A 19 9.43 -23.14 -6.85
N SER A 20 8.79 -23.08 -8.02
CA SER A 20 8.17 -21.88 -8.55
C SER A 20 6.71 -22.21 -8.86
N ALA A 21 5.79 -21.51 -8.21
CA ALA A 21 4.37 -21.87 -8.27
C ALA A 21 3.48 -20.65 -8.47
N TYR A 22 2.33 -20.87 -9.11
CA TYR A 22 1.22 -19.95 -9.14
C TYR A 22 0.11 -20.45 -8.20
N TRP A 23 -0.48 -19.54 -7.46
CA TRP A 23 -1.56 -19.82 -6.52
C TRP A 23 -2.73 -18.88 -6.77
N ASP A 24 -3.95 -19.37 -6.61
CA ASP A 24 -5.14 -18.53 -6.67
C ASP A 24 -5.07 -17.42 -5.58
N PRO A 25 -5.08 -16.13 -5.99
CA PRO A 25 -4.92 -15.01 -5.06
C PRO A 25 -5.97 -14.97 -3.95
N ILE A 26 -7.21 -15.34 -4.27
CA ILE A 26 -8.33 -15.33 -3.31
C ILE A 26 -8.10 -16.38 -2.22
N THR A 27 -7.69 -17.58 -2.62
CA THR A 27 -7.38 -18.68 -1.70
C THR A 27 -6.19 -18.31 -0.79
N ILE A 28 -5.14 -17.71 -1.35
CA ILE A 28 -4.00 -17.24 -0.56
C ILE A 28 -4.43 -16.16 0.45
N ALA A 29 -5.23 -15.19 0.04
CA ALA A 29 -5.73 -14.16 0.93
C ALA A 29 -6.59 -14.74 2.08
N ALA A 30 -7.47 -15.70 1.78
CA ALA A 30 -8.30 -16.37 2.77
C ALA A 30 -7.45 -17.17 3.77
N THR A 31 -6.52 -17.99 3.26
CA THR A 31 -5.61 -18.80 4.08
C THR A 31 -4.73 -17.92 4.96
N GLY A 32 -4.15 -16.85 4.39
CA GLY A 32 -3.29 -15.94 5.14
C GLY A 32 -4.02 -15.24 6.28
N ARG A 33 -5.30 -14.89 6.10
CA ARG A 33 -6.14 -14.35 7.18
C ARG A 33 -6.44 -15.40 8.25
N ALA A 34 -6.87 -16.57 7.84
CA ALA A 34 -7.24 -17.67 8.76
C ALA A 34 -6.06 -18.11 9.64
N MET A 35 -4.88 -18.22 9.05
CA MET A 35 -3.65 -18.64 9.73
C MET A 35 -2.83 -17.50 10.32
N LYS A 36 -3.28 -16.26 10.18
CA LYS A 36 -2.57 -15.04 10.62
C LYS A 36 -1.13 -14.94 10.10
N ILE A 37 -0.89 -15.43 8.89
CA ILE A 37 0.41 -15.35 8.24
C ILE A 37 0.61 -13.94 7.70
N ASN A 38 1.73 -13.31 8.05
CA ASN A 38 2.16 -12.03 7.50
C ASN A 38 3.56 -12.20 6.90
N SER A 39 3.66 -12.28 5.58
CA SER A 39 4.91 -12.48 4.85
C SER A 39 4.88 -11.77 3.50
N ASP A 40 6.06 -11.44 2.99
CA ASP A 40 6.22 -10.84 1.65
C ASP A 40 5.68 -11.77 0.55
N ALA A 41 5.84 -13.08 0.71
CA ALA A 41 5.30 -14.07 -0.22
C ALA A 41 3.76 -13.97 -0.26
N ARG A 42 3.09 -13.98 0.89
CA ARG A 42 1.64 -13.79 0.96
C ARG A 42 1.24 -12.46 0.31
N TYR A 43 1.91 -11.36 0.66
CA TYR A 43 1.60 -10.03 0.12
C TYR A 43 1.62 -10.00 -1.42
N ARG A 44 2.55 -10.71 -2.04
CA ARG A 44 2.66 -10.79 -3.51
C ARG A 44 1.62 -11.73 -4.11
N PHE A 45 1.51 -12.95 -3.58
CA PHE A 45 0.59 -13.95 -4.11
C PHE A 45 -0.89 -13.56 -3.96
N GLU A 46 -1.29 -12.91 -2.86
CA GLU A 46 -2.68 -12.48 -2.67
C GLU A 46 -3.11 -11.33 -3.60
N ARG A 47 -2.16 -10.62 -4.23
CA ARG A 47 -2.39 -9.59 -5.25
C ARG A 47 -2.28 -10.10 -6.67
N GLY A 48 -1.82 -11.33 -6.82
CA GLY A 48 -1.53 -11.95 -8.10
C GLY A 48 -0.08 -11.74 -8.54
N VAL A 49 0.54 -12.83 -8.92
CA VAL A 49 1.85 -12.87 -9.56
C VAL A 49 1.67 -13.21 -11.04
N ASP A 50 2.70 -12.97 -11.84
CA ASP A 50 2.68 -13.32 -13.27
C ASP A 50 2.70 -14.84 -13.45
N PRO A 51 1.61 -15.47 -13.91
CA PRO A 51 1.59 -16.92 -14.13
C PRO A 51 2.50 -17.35 -15.29
N ALA A 52 2.77 -16.49 -16.28
CA ALA A 52 3.70 -16.80 -17.38
C ALA A 52 5.15 -16.82 -16.91
N PHE A 53 5.47 -16.19 -15.79
CA PHE A 53 6.83 -16.15 -15.26
C PHE A 53 7.19 -17.34 -14.37
N THR A 54 6.26 -18.26 -14.13
CA THR A 54 6.49 -19.42 -13.25
C THR A 54 7.69 -20.25 -13.70
N LEU A 55 7.73 -20.67 -14.96
CA LEU A 55 8.84 -21.45 -15.50
C LEU A 55 10.09 -20.60 -15.77
N PRO A 56 10.03 -19.45 -16.46
CA PRO A 56 11.20 -18.58 -16.61
C PRO A 56 11.81 -18.13 -15.29
N GLY A 57 10.99 -17.91 -14.26
CA GLY A 57 11.45 -17.57 -12.92
C GLY A 57 12.22 -18.70 -12.24
N LEU A 58 11.77 -19.95 -12.43
CA LEU A 58 12.50 -21.13 -11.97
C LEU A 58 13.85 -21.28 -12.67
N GLU A 59 13.88 -21.11 -14.00
CA GLU A 59 15.11 -21.17 -14.80
C GLU A 59 16.10 -20.09 -14.37
N LEU A 60 15.63 -18.85 -14.15
CA LEU A 60 16.46 -17.75 -13.68
C LEU A 60 17.04 -18.03 -12.28
N ALA A 61 16.22 -18.51 -11.35
CA ALA A 61 16.67 -18.86 -10.00
C ALA A 61 17.71 -20.00 -10.03
N THR A 62 17.47 -21.00 -10.87
CA THR A 62 18.43 -22.11 -11.08
C THR A 62 19.75 -21.58 -11.61
N GLN A 63 19.74 -20.73 -12.64
CA GLN A 63 20.95 -20.14 -13.18
C GLN A 63 21.73 -19.33 -12.13
N MET A 64 21.05 -18.54 -11.32
CA MET A 64 21.68 -17.76 -10.24
C MET A 64 22.38 -18.68 -9.21
N ILE A 65 21.77 -19.81 -8.87
CA ILE A 65 22.38 -20.78 -7.95
C ILE A 65 23.63 -21.41 -8.58
N LEU A 66 23.56 -21.81 -9.86
CA LEU A 66 24.71 -22.35 -10.57
C LEU A 66 25.86 -21.35 -10.66
N ASP A 67 25.55 -20.07 -10.92
CA ASP A 67 26.54 -19.00 -11.00
C ASP A 67 27.22 -18.71 -9.66
N LEU A 68 26.50 -18.80 -8.56
CA LEU A 68 26.99 -18.45 -7.22
C LEU A 68 27.62 -19.65 -6.47
N CYS A 69 27.03 -20.82 -6.66
CA CYS A 69 27.40 -22.02 -5.87
C CYS A 69 27.98 -23.12 -6.74
N GLY A 70 27.85 -23.07 -8.05
CA GLY A 70 28.18 -24.20 -8.93
C GLY A 70 27.12 -25.32 -8.82
N GLY A 71 27.51 -26.50 -9.29
CA GLY A 71 26.67 -27.70 -9.26
C GLY A 71 26.08 -28.06 -10.60
N GLU A 72 25.08 -28.94 -10.59
CA GLU A 72 24.36 -29.42 -11.78
C GLU A 72 22.86 -29.30 -11.58
N ALA A 73 22.17 -28.77 -12.59
CA ALA A 73 20.72 -28.69 -12.56
C ALA A 73 20.07 -30.04 -12.94
N GLY A 74 19.09 -30.45 -12.16
CA GLY A 74 18.23 -31.58 -12.49
C GLY A 74 17.20 -31.26 -13.58
N THR A 75 16.36 -32.26 -13.88
CA THR A 75 15.26 -32.09 -14.84
C THR A 75 14.13 -31.29 -14.19
N VAL A 76 13.64 -30.28 -14.91
CA VAL A 76 12.45 -29.54 -14.50
C VAL A 76 11.23 -30.42 -14.63
N VAL A 77 10.44 -30.51 -13.56
CA VAL A 77 9.14 -31.19 -13.53
C VAL A 77 8.06 -30.12 -13.38
N GLN A 78 7.05 -30.19 -14.22
CA GLN A 78 5.90 -29.30 -14.20
C GLN A 78 4.64 -30.10 -13.93
N ASP A 79 3.82 -29.62 -12.99
CA ASP A 79 2.51 -30.20 -12.68
C ASP A 79 1.45 -29.10 -12.54
N GLY A 80 0.17 -29.46 -12.71
CA GLY A 80 -0.95 -28.54 -12.66
C GLY A 80 -1.50 -28.18 -14.03
N ALA A 81 -2.69 -27.59 -14.04
CA ALA A 81 -3.35 -27.13 -15.25
C ALA A 81 -2.75 -25.81 -15.76
N PRO A 82 -2.64 -25.63 -17.10
CA PRO A 82 -2.28 -24.33 -17.68
C PRO A 82 -3.28 -23.26 -17.22
N ILE A 83 -2.73 -22.09 -16.86
CA ILE A 83 -3.55 -20.96 -16.45
C ILE A 83 -3.98 -20.19 -17.70
N ASP A 84 -5.29 -20.05 -17.88
CA ASP A 84 -5.82 -19.20 -18.96
C ASP A 84 -5.50 -17.73 -18.67
N GLN A 85 -4.74 -17.12 -19.58
CA GLN A 85 -4.34 -15.71 -19.51
C GLN A 85 -4.99 -14.86 -20.60
N THR A 86 -5.95 -15.42 -21.34
CA THR A 86 -6.64 -14.73 -22.42
C THR A 86 -7.54 -13.65 -21.85
N ARG A 87 -7.00 -12.43 -21.75
CA ARG A 87 -7.73 -11.24 -21.34
C ARG A 87 -7.65 -10.19 -22.43
N SER A 88 -8.78 -9.67 -22.86
CA SER A 88 -8.82 -8.58 -23.81
C SER A 88 -9.96 -7.64 -23.45
N TYR A 89 -9.68 -6.35 -23.47
CA TYR A 89 -10.64 -5.30 -23.10
C TYR A 89 -10.75 -4.29 -24.23
N GLN A 90 -11.91 -3.64 -24.35
CA GLN A 90 -12.15 -2.65 -25.41
C GLN A 90 -11.75 -1.26 -24.89
N LEU A 91 -10.76 -0.64 -25.54
CA LEU A 91 -10.42 0.76 -25.33
C LEU A 91 -11.45 1.63 -26.06
N ASN A 92 -12.09 2.52 -25.33
CA ASN A 92 -12.87 3.60 -25.91
C ASN A 92 -12.12 4.92 -25.71
N PRO A 93 -11.41 5.46 -26.73
CA PRO A 93 -10.62 6.68 -26.59
C PRO A 93 -11.40 7.91 -26.11
N ALA A 94 -12.67 8.02 -26.52
CA ALA A 94 -13.52 9.14 -26.13
C ALA A 94 -13.86 9.12 -24.62
N ARG A 95 -13.77 7.95 -23.99
CA ARG A 95 -14.07 7.78 -22.57
C ARG A 95 -13.00 8.37 -21.64
N VAL A 96 -11.78 8.59 -22.15
CA VAL A 96 -10.70 9.21 -21.39
C VAL A 96 -11.13 10.60 -20.90
N VAL A 97 -11.69 11.43 -21.79
CA VAL A 97 -12.17 12.76 -21.42
C VAL A 97 -13.31 12.69 -20.39
N SER A 98 -14.28 11.80 -20.61
CA SER A 98 -15.46 11.72 -19.74
C SER A 98 -15.16 11.14 -18.36
N LEU A 99 -14.17 10.24 -18.24
CA LEU A 99 -13.82 9.57 -16.99
C LEU A 99 -12.77 10.36 -16.19
N VAL A 100 -11.76 10.90 -16.88
CA VAL A 100 -10.62 11.57 -16.25
C VAL A 100 -10.69 13.09 -16.35
N GLY A 101 -11.39 13.64 -17.37
CA GLY A 101 -11.45 15.08 -17.61
C GLY A 101 -10.20 15.62 -18.34
N MET A 102 -9.39 14.76 -18.95
CA MET A 102 -8.19 15.14 -19.71
C MET A 102 -8.36 14.83 -21.19
N GLU A 103 -8.07 15.80 -22.05
CA GLU A 103 -7.97 15.58 -23.48
C GLU A 103 -6.60 15.00 -23.83
N ILE A 104 -6.55 13.72 -24.18
CA ILE A 104 -5.35 13.01 -24.59
C ILE A 104 -5.61 12.46 -26.00
N PRO A 105 -4.82 12.86 -27.01
CA PRO A 105 -4.99 12.38 -28.38
C PRO A 105 -4.98 10.84 -28.46
N GLU A 106 -5.85 10.24 -29.28
CA GLU A 106 -5.96 8.78 -29.40
C GLU A 106 -4.62 8.12 -29.74
N ALA A 107 -3.83 8.72 -30.63
CA ALA A 107 -2.51 8.21 -30.97
C ALA A 107 -1.60 8.13 -29.72
N THR A 108 -1.65 9.14 -28.84
CA THR A 108 -0.89 9.15 -27.59
C THR A 108 -1.40 8.07 -26.63
N GLN A 109 -2.73 7.88 -26.53
CA GLN A 109 -3.30 6.81 -25.70
C GLN A 109 -2.76 5.44 -26.13
N ARG A 110 -2.78 5.14 -27.43
CA ARG A 110 -2.27 3.88 -27.99
C ARG A 110 -0.79 3.69 -27.74
N THR A 111 0.03 4.67 -28.10
CA THR A 111 1.49 4.61 -27.89
C THR A 111 1.84 4.43 -26.41
N THR A 112 1.09 5.06 -25.51
CA THR A 112 1.27 4.89 -24.07
C THR A 112 1.03 3.43 -23.64
N LEU A 113 -0.07 2.84 -24.06
CA LEU A 113 -0.38 1.44 -23.73
C LEU A 113 0.65 0.48 -24.32
N GLU A 114 1.05 0.68 -25.59
CA GLU A 114 2.10 -0.12 -26.23
C GLU A 114 3.43 -0.04 -25.47
N ALA A 115 3.83 1.17 -25.07
CA ALA A 115 5.05 1.37 -24.28
C ALA A 115 5.00 0.71 -22.89
N LEU A 116 3.80 0.50 -22.34
CA LEU A 116 3.58 -0.24 -21.09
C LEU A 116 3.46 -1.77 -21.31
N GLY A 117 3.64 -2.26 -22.53
CA GLY A 117 3.64 -3.68 -22.85
C GLY A 117 2.27 -4.25 -23.21
N PHE A 118 1.25 -3.42 -23.42
CA PHE A 118 -0.05 -3.87 -23.90
C PHE A 118 0.01 -4.16 -25.41
N THR A 119 -0.71 -5.17 -25.84
CA THR A 119 -0.86 -5.48 -27.28
C THR A 119 -2.20 -4.95 -27.76
N LEU A 120 -2.18 -4.13 -28.83
CA LEU A 120 -3.36 -3.53 -29.40
C LEU A 120 -3.71 -4.18 -30.76
N ASN A 121 -4.99 -4.57 -30.91
CA ASN A 121 -5.56 -4.98 -32.18
C ASN A 121 -6.86 -4.17 -32.40
N GLY A 122 -6.75 -3.09 -33.18
CA GLY A 122 -7.81 -2.09 -33.25
C GLY A 122 -8.07 -1.49 -31.86
N ASN A 123 -9.30 -1.61 -31.36
CA ASN A 123 -9.66 -1.19 -30.01
C ASN A 123 -9.57 -2.31 -28.97
N ALA A 124 -9.33 -3.53 -29.38
CA ALA A 124 -9.08 -4.63 -28.45
C ALA A 124 -7.65 -4.52 -27.88
N VAL A 125 -7.55 -4.46 -26.59
CA VAL A 125 -6.29 -4.29 -25.85
C VAL A 125 -6.09 -5.49 -24.93
N THR A 126 -4.97 -6.18 -25.13
CA THR A 126 -4.54 -7.31 -24.30
C THR A 126 -3.47 -6.84 -23.33
N PRO A 127 -3.72 -6.92 -22.00
CA PRO A 127 -2.72 -6.57 -21.02
C PRO A 127 -1.60 -7.61 -20.98
N PRO A 128 -0.37 -7.22 -20.61
CA PRO A 128 0.70 -8.16 -20.37
C PRO A 128 0.39 -9.07 -19.17
N SER A 129 0.99 -10.26 -19.15
CA SER A 129 0.72 -11.29 -18.13
C SER A 129 1.00 -10.85 -16.70
N TRP A 130 1.98 -9.96 -16.52
CA TRP A 130 2.36 -9.42 -15.19
C TRP A 130 1.46 -8.30 -14.64
N ARG A 131 0.38 -7.95 -15.35
CA ARG A 131 -0.60 -6.94 -14.93
C ARG A 131 -1.93 -7.60 -14.56
N PRO A 132 -2.00 -8.29 -13.39
CA PRO A 132 -3.24 -8.92 -12.93
C PRO A 132 -4.33 -7.92 -12.55
N ASP A 133 -3.96 -6.67 -12.32
CA ASP A 133 -4.81 -5.56 -11.91
C ASP A 133 -5.70 -5.00 -13.02
N ILE A 134 -5.36 -5.25 -14.29
CA ILE A 134 -6.16 -4.78 -15.43
C ILE A 134 -7.36 -5.70 -15.61
N LEU A 135 -8.54 -5.20 -15.30
CA LEU A 135 -9.82 -5.94 -15.32
C LEU A 135 -10.85 -5.31 -16.26
N GLY A 136 -10.56 -4.15 -16.84
CA GLY A 136 -11.51 -3.47 -17.73
C GLY A 136 -10.93 -2.23 -18.41
N ASP A 137 -11.80 -1.52 -19.13
CA ASP A 137 -11.44 -0.31 -19.86
C ASP A 137 -11.07 0.86 -18.94
N ALA A 138 -11.65 0.92 -17.75
CA ALA A 138 -11.30 1.95 -16.76
C ALA A 138 -9.82 1.87 -16.35
N ASP A 139 -9.29 0.65 -16.21
CA ASP A 139 -7.89 0.43 -15.86
C ASP A 139 -6.97 0.84 -17.02
N LEU A 140 -7.39 0.60 -18.28
CA LEU A 140 -6.66 1.09 -19.46
C LEU A 140 -6.60 2.63 -19.48
N ILE A 141 -7.71 3.28 -19.15
CA ILE A 141 -7.82 4.74 -19.10
C ILE A 141 -6.95 5.28 -17.94
N GLU A 142 -6.92 4.62 -16.80
CA GLU A 142 -6.05 4.97 -15.68
C GLU A 142 -4.57 4.99 -16.11
N GLU A 143 -4.10 3.95 -16.80
CA GLU A 143 -2.73 3.87 -17.27
C GLU A 143 -2.38 5.02 -18.21
N VAL A 144 -3.27 5.33 -19.17
CA VAL A 144 -3.08 6.47 -20.09
C VAL A 144 -3.01 7.79 -19.31
N ALA A 145 -3.92 8.02 -18.37
CA ALA A 145 -3.97 9.23 -17.57
C ALA A 145 -2.77 9.39 -16.65
N ARG A 146 -2.34 8.29 -16.02
CA ARG A 146 -1.19 8.25 -15.10
C ARG A 146 0.09 8.64 -15.81
N ILE A 147 0.33 8.12 -17.01
CA ILE A 147 1.53 8.44 -17.82
C ILE A 147 1.45 9.86 -18.39
N ALA A 148 0.27 10.35 -18.77
CA ALA A 148 0.08 11.72 -19.21
C ALA A 148 0.31 12.76 -18.11
N SER A 149 0.37 12.35 -16.87
CA SER A 149 0.53 13.11 -15.63
C SER A 149 -0.77 13.71 -15.09
N LEU A 150 -1.21 13.14 -13.96
CA LEU A 150 -2.39 13.61 -13.23
C LEU A 150 -2.25 15.04 -12.68
N THR A 151 -1.03 15.58 -12.63
CA THR A 151 -0.79 16.98 -12.25
C THR A 151 -1.33 18.00 -13.27
N LYS A 152 -1.65 17.54 -14.49
CA LYS A 152 -2.29 18.35 -15.53
C LYS A 152 -3.81 18.46 -15.37
N LEU A 153 -4.40 17.67 -14.48
CA LEU A 153 -5.82 17.74 -14.17
C LEU A 153 -6.17 19.10 -13.56
N GLN A 154 -7.16 19.76 -14.17
CA GLN A 154 -7.72 20.98 -13.61
C GLN A 154 -8.93 20.63 -12.77
N GLY A 155 -8.90 21.01 -11.49
CA GLY A 155 -10.06 20.83 -10.61
C GLY A 155 -11.23 21.72 -11.06
N ALA A 156 -12.39 21.12 -11.28
CA ALA A 156 -13.62 21.86 -11.49
C ALA A 156 -14.34 22.02 -10.15
N PRO A 157 -14.61 23.24 -9.66
CA PRO A 157 -15.40 23.44 -8.46
C PRO A 157 -16.80 22.82 -8.62
N MET A 158 -17.27 22.14 -7.59
CA MET A 158 -18.64 21.66 -7.58
C MET A 158 -19.63 22.82 -7.77
N ALA A 159 -20.62 22.63 -8.64
CA ALA A 159 -21.70 23.59 -8.80
C ALA A 159 -22.44 23.78 -7.46
N ARG A 160 -22.66 25.02 -7.08
CA ARG A 160 -23.38 25.34 -5.86
C ARG A 160 -24.86 25.25 -6.11
N SER A 161 -25.58 24.56 -5.25
CA SER A 161 -27.05 24.44 -5.32
C SER A 161 -27.78 25.72 -4.87
N LEU A 162 -27.09 26.59 -4.13
CA LEU A 162 -27.66 27.86 -3.61
C LEU A 162 -26.75 29.03 -3.96
N PRO A 163 -27.33 30.22 -4.26
CA PRO A 163 -26.57 31.43 -4.50
C PRO A 163 -25.85 31.87 -3.22
N GLY A 164 -24.62 32.32 -3.39
CA GLY A 164 -23.75 32.79 -2.31
C GLY A 164 -22.89 31.71 -1.66
N VAL A 165 -21.91 32.15 -0.89
CA VAL A 165 -21.04 31.27 -0.07
C VAL A 165 -21.51 31.38 1.37
N PRO A 166 -22.05 30.33 1.99
CA PRO A 166 -22.32 30.37 3.41
C PRO A 166 -20.98 30.59 4.13
N LYS A 167 -20.92 31.58 5.00
CA LYS A 167 -19.74 31.79 5.86
C LYS A 167 -19.60 30.56 6.76
N PRO A 168 -18.39 30.00 6.94
CA PRO A 168 -18.19 28.95 7.90
C PRO A 168 -18.65 29.40 9.28
N ILE A 169 -19.68 28.78 9.81
CA ILE A 169 -20.17 29.06 11.16
C ILE A 169 -19.41 28.14 12.11
N LEU A 170 -18.46 28.71 12.86
CA LEU A 170 -17.80 27.98 13.93
C LEU A 170 -18.65 28.08 15.20
N THR A 171 -18.81 26.96 15.88
CA THR A 171 -19.42 26.97 17.22
C THR A 171 -18.54 27.77 18.19
N PRO A 172 -19.12 28.26 19.32
CA PRO A 172 -18.31 28.93 20.34
C PRO A 172 -17.12 28.09 20.84
N LEU A 173 -17.30 26.76 20.95
CA LEU A 173 -16.24 25.83 21.34
C LEU A 173 -15.10 25.79 20.32
N GLN A 174 -15.42 25.64 19.04
CA GLN A 174 -14.43 25.66 17.95
C GLN A 174 -13.69 27.00 17.85
N THR A 175 -14.40 28.11 18.13
CA THR A 175 -13.80 29.45 18.16
C THR A 175 -12.81 29.57 19.34
N ARG A 176 -13.17 29.09 20.53
CA ARG A 176 -12.29 29.07 21.70
C ARG A 176 -11.05 28.22 21.47
N GLU A 177 -11.23 27.01 20.95
CA GLU A 177 -10.13 26.12 20.62
C GLU A 177 -9.15 26.78 19.65
N ARG A 178 -9.64 27.31 18.56
CA ARG A 178 -8.80 28.02 17.57
C ARG A 178 -8.08 29.23 18.19
N THR A 179 -8.77 29.98 19.05
CA THR A 179 -8.15 31.13 19.73
C THR A 179 -7.09 30.70 20.72
N ALA A 180 -7.36 29.67 21.53
CA ALA A 180 -6.39 29.13 22.48
C ALA A 180 -5.11 28.64 21.81
N ARG A 181 -5.24 27.84 20.73
CA ARG A 181 -4.10 27.31 19.96
C ARG A 181 -3.23 28.46 19.42
N ARG A 182 -3.85 29.48 18.79
CA ARG A 182 -3.13 30.63 18.26
C ARG A 182 -2.47 31.48 19.33
N THR A 183 -3.11 31.65 20.47
CA THR A 183 -2.57 32.43 21.58
C THR A 183 -1.35 31.74 22.16
N ILE A 184 -1.43 30.42 22.40
CA ILE A 184 -0.29 29.65 22.94
C ILE A 184 0.88 29.65 21.95
N ALA A 185 0.61 29.45 20.66
CA ALA A 185 1.64 29.55 19.64
C ALA A 185 2.30 30.95 19.57
N ALA A 186 1.51 32.03 19.73
CA ALA A 186 2.02 33.39 19.76
C ALA A 186 2.89 33.71 21.02
N LEU A 187 2.72 32.92 22.09
CA LEU A 187 3.57 32.97 23.29
C LEU A 187 4.90 32.20 23.13
N GLY A 188 5.15 31.62 21.95
CA GLY A 188 6.40 30.92 21.64
C GLY A 188 6.37 29.41 21.90
N TYR A 189 5.21 28.84 22.18
CA TYR A 189 5.06 27.38 22.30
C TYR A 189 4.92 26.71 20.93
N ASN A 190 5.47 25.51 20.78
CA ASN A 190 5.36 24.68 19.59
C ASN A 190 4.20 23.69 19.73
N GLU A 191 3.30 23.72 18.77
CA GLU A 191 2.16 22.79 18.70
C GLU A 191 2.63 21.38 18.36
N CYS A 192 2.19 20.38 19.14
CA CYS A 192 2.46 18.97 18.90
C CYS A 192 1.18 18.22 18.57
N VAL A 193 1.18 17.54 17.42
CA VAL A 193 0.14 16.56 17.11
C VAL A 193 0.64 15.19 17.55
N THR A 194 -0.01 14.60 18.55
CA THR A 194 0.36 13.31 19.12
C THR A 194 -0.73 12.28 18.89
N TYR A 195 -0.34 10.99 18.84
CA TYR A 195 -1.30 9.91 18.67
C TYR A 195 -2.26 9.80 19.87
N SER A 196 -3.51 9.42 19.58
CA SER A 196 -4.51 9.12 20.60
C SER A 196 -4.30 7.78 21.29
N PHE A 197 -3.45 6.92 20.72
CA PHE A 197 -3.11 5.61 21.25
C PHE A 197 -1.70 5.63 21.84
N ILE A 198 -1.55 5.00 23.01
CA ILE A 198 -0.28 4.87 23.74
C ILE A 198 -0.16 3.47 24.33
N ASP A 199 1.00 3.12 24.86
CA ASP A 199 1.20 1.85 25.56
C ASP A 199 0.47 1.81 26.91
N ALA A 200 0.19 0.59 27.38
CA ALA A 200 -0.55 0.34 28.62
C ALA A 200 0.10 0.99 29.86
N ARG A 201 1.45 0.95 29.95
CA ARG A 201 2.20 1.50 31.08
C ARG A 201 2.06 3.02 31.14
N SER A 202 2.26 3.69 30.00
CA SER A 202 2.09 5.14 29.92
C SER A 202 0.66 5.55 30.23
N ALA A 203 -0.34 4.81 29.72
CA ALA A 203 -1.74 5.08 30.04
C ALA A 203 -2.02 4.97 31.56
N ALA A 204 -1.52 3.92 32.19
CA ALA A 204 -1.71 3.69 33.66
C ALA A 204 -1.09 4.78 34.54
N LEU A 205 0.08 5.32 34.17
CA LEU A 205 0.75 6.40 34.89
C LEU A 205 -0.09 7.69 34.96
N PHE A 206 -1.00 7.89 34.03
CA PHE A 206 -1.86 9.08 33.94
C PHE A 206 -3.34 8.78 34.22
N GLY A 207 -3.63 7.70 34.96
CA GLY A 207 -4.97 7.36 35.41
C GLY A 207 -5.84 6.63 34.38
N GLY A 208 -5.25 6.11 33.29
CA GLY A 208 -5.90 5.27 32.25
C GLY A 208 -5.46 3.83 32.33
N GLY A 209 -5.42 3.17 31.17
CA GLY A 209 -4.93 1.79 31.03
C GLY A 209 -5.95 0.72 31.44
N THR A 210 -7.24 1.09 31.58
CA THR A 210 -8.32 0.13 31.84
C THR A 210 -8.66 -0.69 30.61
N GLU A 211 -9.17 -1.91 30.80
CA GLU A 211 -9.59 -2.80 29.71
C GLU A 211 -10.66 -2.17 28.82
N ALA A 212 -11.51 -1.30 29.37
CA ALA A 212 -12.57 -0.60 28.61
C ALA A 212 -12.05 0.30 27.48
N VAL A 213 -10.80 0.75 27.55
CA VAL A 213 -10.16 1.63 26.54
C VAL A 213 -8.99 0.95 25.83
N ARG A 214 -8.88 -0.36 25.99
CA ARG A 214 -7.91 -1.18 25.28
C ARG A 214 -8.35 -1.42 23.83
N VAL A 215 -7.41 -1.35 22.90
CA VAL A 215 -7.64 -1.68 21.50
C VAL A 215 -7.55 -3.19 21.32
N GLU A 216 -8.57 -3.80 20.72
CA GLU A 216 -8.64 -5.26 20.54
C GLU A 216 -7.53 -5.78 19.61
N ASN A 217 -7.23 -5.03 18.54
CA ASN A 217 -6.23 -5.38 17.53
C ASN A 217 -5.29 -4.21 17.23
N PRO A 218 -4.41 -3.82 18.17
CA PRO A 218 -3.54 -2.66 18.01
C PRO A 218 -2.54 -2.88 16.88
N ILE A 219 -2.19 -1.79 16.19
CA ILE A 219 -1.18 -1.81 15.11
C ILE A 219 0.21 -2.19 15.65
N SER A 220 0.51 -1.79 16.88
CA SER A 220 1.76 -2.15 17.57
C SER A 220 1.53 -2.29 19.07
N SER A 221 2.48 -2.94 19.75
CA SER A 221 2.50 -3.07 21.22
C SER A 221 2.59 -1.72 21.95
N GLU A 222 3.00 -0.68 21.25
CA GLU A 222 3.11 0.68 21.80
C GLU A 222 1.83 1.50 21.65
N MET A 223 0.79 0.95 21.01
CA MET A 223 -0.47 1.65 20.70
C MET A 223 -1.70 0.87 21.18
N THR A 224 -1.62 0.31 22.37
CA THR A 224 -2.60 -0.64 22.90
C THR A 224 -3.79 0.00 23.60
N HIS A 225 -3.71 1.25 24.04
CA HIS A 225 -4.76 1.91 24.81
C HIS A 225 -5.02 3.33 24.33
N LEU A 226 -6.25 3.80 24.48
CA LEU A 226 -6.56 5.22 24.35
C LEU A 226 -5.88 6.01 25.47
N ARG A 227 -5.28 7.14 25.13
CA ARG A 227 -4.66 8.04 26.11
C ARG A 227 -5.70 8.65 27.03
N PRO A 228 -5.49 8.68 28.34
CA PRO A 228 -6.37 9.38 29.27
C PRO A 228 -6.16 10.89 29.29
N ASP A 229 -4.97 11.35 28.87
CA ASP A 229 -4.50 12.73 28.91
C ASP A 229 -3.58 13.04 27.73
N LEU A 230 -3.29 14.30 27.47
CA LEU A 230 -2.34 14.73 26.43
C LEU A 230 -0.87 14.63 26.89
N LEU A 231 -0.62 14.70 28.19
CA LEU A 231 0.74 14.73 28.76
C LEU A 231 1.63 13.54 28.34
N PRO A 232 1.18 12.29 28.30
CA PRO A 232 2.04 11.19 27.82
C PRO A 232 2.63 11.44 26.44
N GLY A 233 1.81 11.92 25.51
CA GLY A 233 2.24 12.25 24.15
C GLY A 233 3.22 13.42 24.09
N LEU A 234 2.95 14.47 24.86
CA LEU A 234 3.82 15.65 24.96
C LEU A 234 5.16 15.33 25.61
N LEU A 235 5.17 14.56 26.71
CA LEU A 235 6.41 14.12 27.36
C LEU A 235 7.25 13.22 26.45
N ALA A 236 6.63 12.32 25.69
CA ALA A 236 7.31 11.51 24.71
C ALA A 236 7.89 12.39 23.57
N ALA A 237 7.18 13.43 23.14
CA ALA A 237 7.69 14.40 22.18
C ALA A 237 8.87 15.19 22.75
N ALA A 238 8.78 15.64 23.98
CA ALA A 238 9.86 16.33 24.70
C ALA A 238 11.12 15.46 24.78
N ALA A 239 10.99 14.22 25.24
CA ALA A 239 12.10 13.28 25.36
C ALA A 239 12.80 13.03 24.01
N ARG A 240 12.03 12.85 22.92
CA ARG A 240 12.61 12.69 21.58
C ARG A 240 13.38 13.92 21.10
N ASN A 241 12.90 15.12 21.43
CA ASN A 241 13.58 16.36 21.04
C ASN A 241 14.83 16.60 21.90
N GLN A 242 14.78 16.30 23.20
CA GLN A 242 15.96 16.36 24.08
C GLN A 242 17.07 15.40 23.62
N ALA A 243 16.70 14.20 23.22
CA ALA A 243 17.66 13.23 22.63
C ALA A 243 18.33 13.72 21.35
N ARG A 244 17.73 14.72 20.67
CA ARG A 244 18.29 15.39 19.49
C ARG A 244 19.06 16.68 19.81
N GLY A 245 19.21 17.01 21.10
CA GLY A 245 19.96 18.18 21.56
C GLY A 245 19.11 19.45 21.80
N PHE A 246 17.79 19.39 21.60
CA PHE A 246 16.92 20.53 21.92
C PHE A 246 16.54 20.48 23.41
N MET A 247 17.18 21.28 24.24
CA MET A 247 17.00 21.25 25.70
C MET A 247 15.93 22.20 26.19
N ASP A 248 15.72 23.32 25.54
CA ASP A 248 14.70 24.33 25.88
C ASP A 248 13.45 24.10 25.03
N LEU A 249 12.45 23.47 25.65
CA LEU A 249 11.24 23.01 25.00
C LEU A 249 10.00 23.63 25.64
N ALA A 250 9.21 24.33 24.84
CA ALA A 250 7.87 24.79 25.17
C ALA A 250 6.87 24.13 24.19
N LEU A 251 6.16 23.09 24.66
CA LEU A 251 5.27 22.25 23.84
C LEU A 251 3.83 22.35 24.32
N PHE A 252 2.85 22.23 23.39
CA PHE A 252 1.43 22.13 23.72
C PHE A 252 0.68 21.27 22.70
#